data_4b7e3d4f5591b1754c6783c17a02d37d
#
_entry.id   4b7e3d4f5591b1754c6783c17a02d37d
#
_cell.length_a   1.000
_cell.length_b   1.000
_cell.length_c   1.000
_cell.angle_alpha   90.00
_cell.angle_beta   90.00
_cell.angle_gamma   90.00
#
_symmetry.space_group_name_H-M   'P 1'
#
loop_
_entity.id
_entity.type
_entity.pdbx_description
1 polymer ?
#
loop_
_entity_poly.entity_id
_entity_poly.type
_entity_poly.pdbx_seq_one_letter_code
_entity_poly.pdbx_strand_id
1 'polypeptide(L)'
;GETYYRGTAGKYIEMDGDIAILFSGGGASIANMDALIKAGLKPANYTEYSGNPPREKVHQLAKIVLSKPGLRGLWIAGGVANFTNVAETFQGIVDALDEIKPRYPIVVRRAGPFDEEGMKLMRECAERNGLNMKLFGKEASMSETAGVLAGLLQK
;
A
#
# COMPACT_ATOMS: atom_id res chain seq x y z
N GLY A 1 14.84 -11.55 4.62
CA GLY A 1 15.79 -10.60 5.18
C GLY A 1 15.27 -9.19 5.24
N GLU A 2 16.06 -8.36 5.81
CA GLU A 2 15.78 -6.95 5.97
C GLU A 2 16.63 -6.13 5.00
N THR A 3 16.00 -5.21 4.26
CA THR A 3 16.70 -4.39 3.29
C THR A 3 16.37 -2.93 3.50
N TYR A 4 17.41 -2.10 3.57
CA TYR A 4 17.28 -0.66 3.72
C TYR A 4 17.78 0.03 2.46
N TYR A 5 17.01 0.98 1.95
CA TYR A 5 17.33 1.71 0.73
C TYR A 5 17.88 3.07 1.08
N ARG A 6 19.17 3.30 0.81
CA ARG A 6 19.82 4.58 1.06
C ARG A 6 19.13 5.70 0.31
N GLY A 7 18.94 6.81 0.99
CA GLY A 7 18.32 7.98 0.41
C GLY A 7 16.81 7.88 0.30
N THR A 8 16.21 6.80 0.79
CA THR A 8 14.76 6.68 0.93
C THR A 8 14.39 6.61 2.39
N ALA A 9 13.17 7.03 2.71
CA ALA A 9 12.61 6.81 4.03
C ALA A 9 11.86 5.48 4.07
N GLY A 10 12.32 4.51 3.28
CA GLY A 10 11.65 3.23 3.11
C GLY A 10 12.40 2.06 3.74
N LYS A 11 11.64 1.05 4.13
CA LYS A 11 12.15 -0.16 4.76
C LYS A 11 11.38 -1.36 4.22
N TYR A 12 12.09 -2.43 3.90
CA TYR A 12 11.48 -3.67 3.41
C TYR A 12 12.02 -4.86 4.20
N ILE A 13 11.09 -5.66 4.73
CA ILE A 13 11.40 -6.91 5.41
C ILE A 13 10.55 -8.00 4.77
N GLU A 14 11.17 -9.03 4.21
CA GLU A 14 10.43 -10.14 3.60
C GLU A 14 9.82 -11.04 4.66
N MET A 15 8.59 -11.51 4.41
CA MET A 15 7.86 -12.42 5.29
C MET A 15 7.25 -13.55 4.46
N ASP A 16 6.65 -14.55 5.11
CA ASP A 16 6.23 -15.78 4.44
C ASP A 16 4.81 -15.78 3.86
N GLY A 17 4.06 -14.71 4.07
CA GLY A 17 2.67 -14.66 3.64
C GLY A 17 2.48 -14.29 2.17
N ASP A 18 1.24 -13.98 1.82
CA ASP A 18 0.84 -13.72 0.43
C ASP A 18 0.12 -12.39 0.23
N ILE A 19 0.09 -11.55 1.26
CA ILE A 19 -0.51 -10.20 1.16
C ILE A 19 0.61 -9.17 1.17
N ALA A 20 0.78 -8.48 0.07
CA ALA A 20 1.77 -7.42 -0.05
C ALA A 20 1.31 -6.19 0.74
N ILE A 21 2.24 -5.51 1.37
CA ILE A 21 1.95 -4.37 2.22
C ILE A 21 2.81 -3.18 1.83
N LEU A 22 2.17 -2.03 1.72
CA LEU A 22 2.84 -0.74 1.62
C LEU A 22 2.24 0.18 2.67
N PHE A 23 3.00 0.42 3.74
CA PHE A 23 2.55 1.29 4.83
C PHE A 23 3.23 2.66 4.76
N SER A 24 2.52 3.67 5.19
CA SER A 24 3.06 5.01 5.34
C SER A 24 2.84 5.51 6.77
N GLY A 25 3.88 6.15 7.32
CA GLY A 25 3.87 6.64 8.70
C GLY A 25 4.29 5.55 9.68
N GLY A 26 5.36 5.80 10.43
CA GLY A 26 6.01 4.78 11.24
C GLY A 26 5.24 4.30 12.45
N GLY A 27 4.60 5.21 13.18
CA GLY A 27 4.03 4.89 14.48
C GLY A 27 2.84 3.93 14.46
N ALA A 28 2.11 3.90 13.36
CA ALA A 28 0.91 3.07 13.24
C ALA A 28 1.16 1.71 12.58
N SER A 29 2.36 1.45 12.10
CA SER A 29 2.63 0.28 11.28
C SER A 29 2.42 -1.04 12.01
N ILE A 30 2.79 -1.11 13.30
CA ILE A 30 2.58 -2.32 14.11
C ILE A 30 1.09 -2.60 14.28
N ALA A 31 0.30 -1.56 14.57
CA ALA A 31 -1.15 -1.71 14.70
C ALA A 31 -1.79 -2.14 13.38
N ASN A 32 -1.26 -1.65 12.26
CA ASN A 32 -1.73 -2.06 10.94
C ASN A 32 -1.44 -3.53 10.67
N MET A 33 -0.27 -4.02 11.06
CA MET A 33 0.07 -5.44 10.94
C MET A 33 -0.87 -6.29 11.77
N ASP A 34 -1.18 -5.86 13.01
CA ASP A 34 -2.13 -6.58 13.87
C ASP A 34 -3.52 -6.64 13.23
N ALA A 35 -3.97 -5.55 12.62
CA ALA A 35 -5.27 -5.51 11.96
C ALA A 35 -5.33 -6.53 10.81
N LEU A 36 -4.26 -6.64 10.04
CA LEU A 36 -4.18 -7.59 8.94
C LEU A 36 -4.25 -9.03 9.45
N ILE A 37 -3.46 -9.33 10.46
CA ILE A 37 -3.39 -10.68 11.06
C ILE A 37 -4.74 -11.06 11.68
N LYS A 38 -5.39 -10.13 12.38
CA LYS A 38 -6.72 -10.37 12.97
C LYS A 38 -7.78 -10.61 11.91
N ALA A 39 -7.60 -10.06 10.72
CA ALA A 39 -8.51 -10.32 9.59
C ALA A 39 -8.27 -11.70 8.95
N GLY A 40 -7.30 -12.45 9.44
CA GLY A 40 -6.98 -13.79 8.93
C GLY A 40 -6.02 -13.79 7.75
N LEU A 41 -5.35 -12.68 7.50
CA LEU A 41 -4.43 -12.55 6.38
C LEU A 41 -2.98 -12.69 6.83
N LYS A 42 -2.13 -13.11 5.90
CA LYS A 42 -0.71 -13.34 6.19
C LYS A 42 0.16 -12.37 5.38
N PRO A 43 0.91 -11.50 6.05
CA PRO A 43 1.73 -10.52 5.33
C PRO A 43 2.90 -11.19 4.59
N ALA A 44 3.10 -10.77 3.35
CA ALA A 44 4.22 -11.21 2.51
C ALA A 44 5.48 -10.42 2.82
N ASN A 45 5.32 -9.28 3.45
CA ASN A 45 6.41 -8.36 3.77
C ASN A 45 5.95 -7.38 4.84
N TYR A 46 6.92 -6.72 5.45
CA TYR A 46 6.69 -5.48 6.19
C TYR A 46 7.39 -4.39 5.39
N THR A 47 6.64 -3.41 4.92
CA THR A 47 7.18 -2.35 4.09
C THR A 47 6.54 -1.04 4.44
N GLU A 48 7.36 -0.08 4.84
CA GLU A 48 6.87 1.25 5.15
C GLU A 48 7.74 2.32 4.55
N TYR A 49 7.15 3.46 4.30
CA TYR A 49 7.86 4.69 4.01
C TYR A 49 7.31 5.78 4.93
N SER A 50 8.17 6.72 5.30
CA SER A 50 7.80 7.78 6.23
C SER A 50 8.23 9.15 5.71
N GLY A 51 7.71 10.20 6.32
CA GLY A 51 7.99 11.55 5.89
C GLY A 51 7.34 11.87 4.56
N ASN A 52 8.07 12.49 3.69
CA ASN A 52 7.59 12.88 2.36
C ASN A 52 8.56 12.41 1.29
N PRO A 53 8.62 11.08 1.03
CA PRO A 53 9.57 10.54 0.06
C PRO A 53 9.21 10.98 -1.36
N PRO A 54 10.22 11.18 -2.23
CA PRO A 54 9.95 11.53 -3.61
C PRO A 54 9.36 10.37 -4.40
N ARG A 55 8.61 10.70 -5.43
CA ARG A 55 7.92 9.77 -6.31
C ARG A 55 8.80 8.59 -6.75
N GLU A 56 10.04 8.89 -7.17
CA GLU A 56 10.96 7.87 -7.66
C GLU A 56 11.30 6.81 -6.61
N LYS A 57 11.48 7.23 -5.37
CA LYS A 57 11.80 6.30 -4.28
C LYS A 57 10.62 5.41 -3.92
N VAL A 58 9.42 5.98 -3.92
CA VAL A 58 8.20 5.20 -3.71
C VAL A 58 8.00 4.19 -4.84
N HIS A 59 8.26 4.60 -6.08
CA HIS A 59 8.18 3.73 -7.24
C HIS A 59 9.12 2.51 -7.09
N GLN A 60 10.37 2.74 -6.71
CA GLN A 60 11.33 1.67 -6.51
C GLN A 60 10.89 0.69 -5.42
N LEU A 61 10.43 1.23 -4.29
CA LEU A 61 9.98 0.42 -3.18
C LEU A 61 8.75 -0.41 -3.55
N ALA A 62 7.79 0.20 -4.21
CA ALA A 62 6.59 -0.49 -4.66
C ALA A 62 6.90 -1.61 -5.64
N LYS A 63 7.83 -1.38 -6.56
CA LYS A 63 8.25 -2.43 -7.51
C LYS A 63 8.81 -3.65 -6.79
N ILE A 64 9.63 -3.43 -5.77
CA ILE A 64 10.19 -4.53 -4.99
C ILE A 64 9.08 -5.33 -4.31
N VAL A 65 8.15 -4.63 -3.66
CA VAL A 65 7.03 -5.26 -2.97
C VAL A 65 6.18 -6.09 -3.94
N LEU A 66 5.84 -5.52 -5.08
CA LEU A 66 4.93 -6.15 -6.05
C LEU A 66 5.60 -7.23 -6.90
N SER A 67 6.92 -7.32 -6.86
CA SER A 67 7.66 -8.31 -7.66
C SER A 67 7.73 -9.69 -7.01
N LYS A 68 7.30 -9.83 -5.77
CA LYS A 68 7.31 -11.12 -5.09
C LYS A 68 6.30 -12.07 -5.74
N PRO A 69 6.69 -13.30 -6.08
CA PRO A 69 5.73 -14.26 -6.65
C PRO A 69 4.75 -14.78 -5.61
N GLY A 70 3.58 -15.20 -6.06
CA GLY A 70 2.57 -15.82 -5.20
C GLY A 70 1.70 -14.88 -4.40
N LEU A 71 1.74 -13.58 -4.70
CA LEU A 71 0.89 -12.62 -4.00
C LEU A 71 -0.58 -12.80 -4.36
N ARG A 72 -1.46 -12.67 -3.35
CA ARG A 72 -2.90 -12.78 -3.51
C ARG A 72 -3.65 -11.49 -3.23
N GLY A 73 -2.97 -10.50 -2.68
CA GLY A 73 -3.60 -9.22 -2.39
C GLY A 73 -2.55 -8.16 -2.08
N LEU A 74 -2.98 -6.90 -2.13
CA LEU A 74 -2.15 -5.75 -1.79
C LEU A 74 -2.94 -4.81 -0.89
N TRP A 75 -2.33 -4.42 0.23
CA TRP A 75 -2.90 -3.45 1.15
C TRP A 75 -1.98 -2.24 1.25
N ILE A 76 -2.47 -1.11 0.77
CA ILE A 76 -1.77 0.17 0.85
C ILE A 76 -2.44 0.95 1.96
N ALA A 77 -1.77 1.11 3.09
CA ALA A 77 -2.40 1.66 4.27
C ALA A 77 -1.55 2.73 4.94
N GLY A 78 -2.22 3.75 5.42
CA GLY A 78 -1.60 4.81 6.19
C GLY A 78 -2.65 5.60 6.94
N GLY A 79 -2.23 6.25 8.02
CA GLY A 79 -3.09 7.14 8.78
C GLY A 79 -3.32 8.45 8.04
N VAL A 80 -3.88 9.42 8.74
CA VAL A 80 -4.03 10.78 8.19
C VAL A 80 -2.65 11.44 8.24
N ALA A 81 -2.13 11.79 7.08
CA ALA A 81 -0.82 12.44 6.99
C ALA A 81 -0.94 13.92 7.29
N ASN A 82 0.11 14.48 7.90
CA ASN A 82 0.18 15.91 8.15
C ASN A 82 1.08 16.63 7.14
N PHE A 83 2.15 15.98 6.72
CA PHE A 83 3.17 16.61 5.86
C PHE A 83 3.42 15.86 4.55
N THR A 84 2.99 14.61 4.46
CA THR A 84 3.23 13.81 3.25
C THR A 84 2.35 14.30 2.11
N ASN A 85 2.94 14.54 0.95
CA ASN A 85 2.18 14.80 -0.26
C ASN A 85 1.63 13.47 -0.77
N VAL A 86 0.36 13.21 -0.49
CA VAL A 86 -0.27 11.93 -0.84
C VAL A 86 -0.30 11.71 -2.36
N ALA A 87 -0.51 12.78 -3.14
CA ALA A 87 -0.53 12.67 -4.59
C ALA A 87 0.83 12.20 -5.13
N GLU A 88 1.93 12.75 -4.60
CA GLU A 88 3.25 12.36 -5.07
C GLU A 88 3.59 10.91 -4.69
N THR A 89 3.28 10.51 -3.45
CA THR A 89 3.53 9.12 -3.05
C THR A 89 2.67 8.15 -3.85
N PHE A 90 1.41 8.49 -4.08
CA PHE A 90 0.55 7.64 -4.90
C PHE A 90 0.99 7.60 -6.36
N GLN A 91 1.55 8.68 -6.88
CA GLN A 91 2.09 8.65 -8.24
C GLN A 91 3.23 7.64 -8.36
N GLY A 92 4.07 7.53 -7.33
CA GLY A 92 5.12 6.52 -7.31
C GLY A 92 4.54 5.09 -7.30
N ILE A 93 3.48 4.88 -6.53
CA ILE A 93 2.80 3.58 -6.51
C ILE A 93 2.14 3.29 -7.86
N VAL A 94 1.49 4.28 -8.44
CA VAL A 94 0.87 4.17 -9.77
C VAL A 94 1.91 3.76 -10.82
N ASP A 95 3.11 4.34 -10.76
CA ASP A 95 4.18 3.98 -11.70
C ASP A 95 4.48 2.48 -11.63
N ALA A 96 4.53 1.90 -10.44
CA ALA A 96 4.76 0.47 -10.27
C ALA A 96 3.56 -0.36 -10.72
N LEU A 97 2.34 0.10 -10.41
CA LEU A 97 1.12 -0.60 -10.82
C LEU A 97 0.95 -0.62 -12.33
N ASP A 98 1.32 0.46 -13.01
CA ASP A 98 1.28 0.52 -14.47
C ASP A 98 2.24 -0.48 -15.12
N GLU A 99 3.36 -0.75 -14.46
CA GLU A 99 4.35 -1.72 -14.96
C GLU A 99 3.93 -3.16 -14.69
N ILE A 100 3.46 -3.43 -13.49
CA ILE A 100 3.22 -4.81 -13.01
C ILE A 100 1.79 -5.27 -13.27
N LYS A 101 0.82 -4.37 -13.15
CA LYS A 101 -0.61 -4.65 -13.40
C LYS A 101 -1.10 -5.89 -12.65
N PRO A 102 -1.08 -5.88 -11.32
CA PRO A 102 -1.46 -7.05 -10.54
C PRO A 102 -2.94 -7.40 -10.73
N ARG A 103 -3.24 -8.70 -10.72
CA ARG A 103 -4.61 -9.20 -10.92
C ARG A 103 -5.33 -9.50 -9.62
N TYR A 104 -4.63 -9.50 -8.49
CA TYR A 104 -5.23 -9.70 -7.18
C TYR A 104 -5.88 -8.41 -6.66
N PRO A 105 -6.79 -8.52 -5.67
CA PRO A 105 -7.43 -7.35 -5.08
C PRO A 105 -6.45 -6.38 -4.42
N ILE A 106 -6.75 -5.10 -4.53
CA ILE A 106 -5.97 -4.02 -3.94
C ILE A 106 -6.90 -3.17 -3.09
N VAL A 107 -6.54 -2.96 -1.83
CA VAL A 107 -7.30 -2.09 -0.93
C VAL A 107 -6.38 -0.98 -0.44
N VAL A 108 -6.86 0.26 -0.51
CA VAL A 108 -6.11 1.46 -0.18
C VAL A 108 -6.84 2.25 0.90
N ARG A 109 -6.10 2.65 1.94
CA ARG A 109 -6.63 3.57 2.95
C ARG A 109 -5.61 4.67 3.22
N ARG A 110 -5.93 5.92 2.88
CA ARG A 110 -5.02 7.04 3.07
C ARG A 110 -5.79 8.37 3.10
N ALA A 111 -5.29 9.32 3.86
CA ALA A 111 -5.80 10.69 3.87
C ALA A 111 -4.66 11.65 4.18
N GLY A 112 -4.82 12.91 3.81
CA GLY A 112 -3.83 13.94 4.08
C GLY A 112 -3.71 14.95 2.94
N PRO A 113 -2.62 15.74 2.91
CA PRO A 113 -2.43 16.75 1.86
C PRO A 113 -2.49 16.13 0.46
N PHE A 114 -3.26 16.74 -0.41
CA PHE A 114 -3.43 16.31 -1.82
C PHE A 114 -4.04 14.92 -1.98
N ASP A 115 -4.80 14.45 -0.98
CA ASP A 115 -5.40 13.12 -1.04
C ASP A 115 -6.44 12.97 -2.15
N GLU A 116 -7.22 14.02 -2.45
CA GLU A 116 -8.19 13.96 -3.55
C GLU A 116 -7.49 13.72 -4.89
N GLU A 117 -6.39 14.43 -5.13
CA GLU A 117 -5.59 14.25 -6.33
C GLU A 117 -4.97 12.86 -6.36
N GLY A 118 -4.44 12.40 -5.23
CA GLY A 118 -3.87 11.06 -5.12
C GLY A 118 -4.88 9.97 -5.41
N MET A 119 -6.09 10.09 -4.85
CA MET A 119 -7.15 9.11 -5.09
C MET A 119 -7.60 9.09 -6.55
N LYS A 120 -7.63 10.26 -7.18
CA LYS A 120 -7.95 10.35 -8.61
C LYS A 120 -6.90 9.60 -9.44
N LEU A 121 -5.62 9.78 -9.13
CA LEU A 121 -4.53 9.08 -9.82
C LEU A 121 -4.69 7.56 -9.67
N MET A 122 -5.04 7.09 -8.49
CA MET A 122 -5.24 5.67 -8.24
C MET A 122 -6.45 5.12 -9.00
N ARG A 123 -7.56 5.86 -9.00
CA ARG A 123 -8.76 5.44 -9.76
C ARG A 123 -8.47 5.34 -11.25
N GLU A 124 -7.78 6.33 -11.80
CA GLU A 124 -7.44 6.33 -13.22
C GLU A 124 -6.50 5.17 -13.57
N CYS A 125 -5.55 4.88 -12.68
CA CYS A 125 -4.66 3.74 -12.83
C CYS A 125 -5.45 2.43 -12.85
N ALA A 126 -6.39 2.27 -11.93
CA ALA A 126 -7.21 1.07 -11.85
C ALA A 126 -8.06 0.90 -13.12
N GLU A 127 -8.66 1.98 -13.60
CA GLU A 127 -9.49 1.94 -14.80
C GLU A 127 -8.69 1.55 -16.04
N ARG A 128 -7.55 2.20 -16.29
CA ARG A 128 -6.77 1.93 -17.49
C ARG A 128 -6.09 0.57 -17.50
N ASN A 129 -5.85 0.00 -16.31
CA ASN A 129 -5.17 -1.30 -16.18
C ASN A 129 -6.11 -2.45 -15.80
N GLY A 130 -7.39 -2.17 -15.62
CA GLY A 130 -8.37 -3.19 -15.23
C GLY A 130 -8.11 -3.78 -13.85
N LEU A 131 -7.64 -2.98 -12.89
CA LEU A 131 -7.30 -3.45 -11.55
C LEU A 131 -8.55 -3.53 -10.67
N ASN A 132 -8.56 -4.51 -9.76
CA ASN A 132 -9.60 -4.63 -8.74
C ASN A 132 -9.15 -3.84 -7.51
N MET A 133 -9.56 -2.58 -7.42
CA MET A 133 -9.09 -1.65 -6.39
C MET A 133 -10.25 -1.02 -5.65
N LYS A 134 -10.13 -0.99 -4.31
CA LYS A 134 -11.08 -0.30 -3.43
C LYS A 134 -10.32 0.80 -2.68
N LEU A 135 -10.87 2.01 -2.70
CA LEU A 135 -10.22 3.19 -2.12
C LEU A 135 -11.02 3.72 -0.93
N PHE A 136 -10.33 3.99 0.15
CA PHE A 136 -10.91 4.52 1.39
C PHE A 136 -10.09 5.68 1.93
N GLY A 137 -10.77 6.69 2.44
CA GLY A 137 -10.15 7.79 3.16
C GLY A 137 -10.25 7.61 4.66
N LYS A 138 -10.24 8.73 5.39
CA LYS A 138 -10.28 8.70 6.86
C LYS A 138 -11.59 8.16 7.44
N GLU A 139 -12.64 8.06 6.64
CA GLU A 139 -13.94 7.55 7.07
C GLU A 139 -13.91 6.06 7.42
N ALA A 140 -12.96 5.32 6.89
CA ALA A 140 -12.80 3.90 7.18
C ALA A 140 -11.64 3.69 8.14
N SER A 141 -11.79 2.76 9.09
CA SER A 141 -10.70 2.39 9.98
C SER A 141 -9.73 1.44 9.28
N MET A 142 -8.54 1.29 9.85
CA MET A 142 -7.57 0.32 9.34
C MET A 142 -8.13 -1.11 9.40
N SER A 143 -8.79 -1.45 10.51
CA SER A 143 -9.39 -2.77 10.69
C SER A 143 -10.48 -3.04 9.65
N GLU A 144 -11.31 -2.05 9.35
CA GLU A 144 -12.34 -2.18 8.32
C GLU A 144 -11.72 -2.49 6.97
N THR A 145 -10.66 -1.78 6.59
CA THR A 145 -10.05 -1.98 5.27
C THR A 145 -9.32 -3.32 5.17
N ALA A 146 -8.70 -3.79 6.24
CA ALA A 146 -8.14 -5.14 6.28
C ALA A 146 -9.25 -6.18 6.09
N GLY A 147 -10.40 -5.96 6.73
CA GLY A 147 -11.57 -6.83 6.59
C GLY A 147 -12.14 -6.84 5.18
N VAL A 148 -12.15 -5.68 4.52
CA VAL A 148 -12.58 -5.59 3.12
C VAL A 148 -11.70 -6.47 2.23
N LEU A 149 -10.38 -6.38 2.41
CA LEU A 149 -9.44 -7.19 1.64
C LEU A 149 -9.68 -8.68 1.90
N ALA A 150 -9.82 -9.08 3.16
CA ALA A 150 -10.09 -10.47 3.51
C ALA A 150 -11.37 -10.98 2.84
N GLY A 151 -12.42 -10.15 2.83
CA GLY A 151 -13.69 -10.50 2.18
C GLY A 151 -13.55 -10.70 0.67
N LEU A 152 -12.73 -9.88 0.02
CA LEU A 152 -12.49 -10.01 -1.42
C LEU A 152 -11.75 -11.30 -1.76
N LEU A 153 -10.92 -11.79 -0.86
CA LEU A 153 -10.14 -13.00 -1.08
C LEU A 153 -10.92 -14.30 -0.81
N GLN A 154 -12.06 -14.20 -0.18
CA GLN A 154 -12.92 -15.38 0.11
C GLN A 154 -13.86 -15.74 -1.03
N LYS A 155 -13.88 -14.92 -2.06
CA LYS A 155 -14.75 -15.11 -3.21
C LYS A 155 -14.11 -15.91 -4.31
#